data_74cb7767c5a360bf1f3f1ba471e60613
#
_entry.id   74cb7767c5a360bf1f3f1ba471e60613
#
_cell.length_a   1.000
_cell.length_b   1.000
_cell.length_c   1.000
_cell.angle_alpha   90.00
_cell.angle_beta   90.00
_cell.angle_gamma   90.00
#
_symmetry.space_group_name_H-M   'P 1'
#
loop_
_entity.id
_entity.type
_entity.pdbx_description
1 polymer ?
#
loop_
_entity_poly.entity_id
_entity_poly.type
_entity_poly.pdbx_seq_one_letter_code
_entity_poly.pdbx_strand_id
1 'polypeptide(L)'
;MHDAQRELLISFIIFAVSALIGAVSAANDQEFVRLIMGNQYVDMTLDNIARGEPMAVYNGSPEAPMFLGITINNIKVSFLCFAAGILTSFGTGLILLQNGIMLGSFQMFFYQHDLLWESALAVWLHGTLEIWAIIVAGAAGLALGNSWLFPGTYSRLESFRRGAKRGLKIVIGTVPVFIMAGFIEGFITRHTELPDMLRLGIILTSLAFIIFYYIYLPNRKNMESQKPKVAMYVKRSFGDKLNASFDFIKENWKILLKFTTYLLLPVSLIQALSLNGLMGGAFAMTAMSKTATVPDTASL
;
A
#
# COMPACT_ATOMS: atom_id res chain seq x y z
N MET A 1 7.69 5.75 -14.44
CA MET A 1 6.66 4.77 -14.86
C MET A 1 6.55 4.62 -16.37
N HIS A 2 6.51 5.68 -17.17
CA HIS A 2 6.43 5.54 -18.63
C HIS A 2 7.49 4.57 -19.20
N ASP A 3 8.75 4.73 -18.80
CA ASP A 3 9.86 3.88 -19.29
C ASP A 3 9.90 2.48 -18.64
N ALA A 4 8.99 2.17 -17.73
CA ALA A 4 8.91 0.90 -17.01
C ALA A 4 7.53 0.21 -17.21
N GLN A 5 6.80 0.55 -18.24
CA GLN A 5 5.47 -0.03 -18.50
C GLN A 5 5.55 -1.53 -18.84
N ARG A 6 6.61 -1.94 -19.54
CA ARG A 6 6.85 -3.35 -19.83
C ARG A 6 7.11 -4.15 -18.57
N GLU A 7 7.96 -3.63 -17.70
CA GLU A 7 8.24 -4.25 -16.39
C GLU A 7 7.00 -4.25 -15.49
N LEU A 8 6.16 -3.22 -15.58
CA LEU A 8 4.88 -3.17 -14.86
C LEU A 8 3.92 -4.27 -15.33
N LEU A 9 3.80 -4.46 -16.64
CA LEU A 9 2.97 -5.53 -17.19
C LEU A 9 3.50 -6.91 -16.78
N ILE A 10 4.81 -7.14 -16.86
CA ILE A 10 5.43 -8.40 -16.44
C ILE A 10 5.20 -8.65 -14.94
N SER A 11 5.42 -7.63 -14.10
CA SER A 11 5.16 -7.71 -12.66
C SER A 11 3.70 -8.06 -12.36
N PHE A 12 2.76 -7.42 -13.06
CA PHE A 12 1.34 -7.73 -12.93
C PHE A 12 1.01 -9.18 -13.35
N ILE A 13 1.57 -9.64 -14.46
CA ILE A 13 1.34 -11.02 -14.95
C ILE A 13 1.90 -12.03 -13.94
N ILE A 14 3.13 -11.82 -13.44
CA ILE A 14 3.72 -12.70 -12.42
C ILE A 14 2.81 -12.76 -11.19
N PHE A 15 2.38 -11.61 -10.69
CA PHE A 15 1.50 -11.54 -9.51
C PHE A 15 0.15 -12.22 -9.76
N ALA A 16 -0.50 -11.94 -10.88
CA ALA A 16 -1.82 -12.50 -11.21
C ALA A 16 -1.77 -14.03 -11.39
N VAL A 17 -0.74 -14.54 -12.10
CA VAL A 17 -0.53 -15.99 -12.26
C VAL A 17 -0.24 -16.64 -10.90
N SER A 18 0.55 -15.98 -10.05
CA SER A 18 0.85 -16.47 -8.70
C SER A 18 -0.41 -16.51 -7.82
N ALA A 19 -1.28 -15.52 -7.92
CA ALA A 19 -2.56 -15.51 -7.20
C ALA A 19 -3.47 -16.65 -7.68
N LEU A 20 -3.50 -16.91 -8.99
CA LEU A 20 -4.24 -18.06 -9.54
C LEU A 20 -3.67 -19.39 -9.01
N ILE A 21 -2.33 -19.55 -9.00
CA ILE A 21 -1.68 -20.73 -8.45
C ILE A 21 -2.07 -20.91 -6.97
N GLY A 22 -1.99 -19.85 -6.17
CA GLY A 22 -2.38 -19.86 -4.76
C GLY A 22 -3.82 -20.27 -4.56
N ALA A 23 -4.75 -19.72 -5.35
CA ALA A 23 -6.16 -20.06 -5.28
C ALA A 23 -6.42 -21.52 -5.65
N VAL A 24 -5.84 -22.01 -6.77
CA VAL A 24 -6.02 -23.41 -7.21
C VAL A 24 -5.40 -24.39 -6.20
N SER A 25 -4.22 -24.09 -5.66
CA SER A 25 -3.59 -24.94 -4.64
C SER A 25 -4.42 -24.99 -3.36
N ALA A 26 -4.89 -23.85 -2.87
CA ALA A 26 -5.74 -23.77 -1.69
C ALA A 26 -7.11 -24.47 -1.89
N ALA A 27 -7.63 -24.46 -3.11
CA ALA A 27 -8.88 -25.17 -3.43
C ALA A 27 -8.77 -26.68 -3.27
N ASN A 28 -7.57 -27.25 -3.46
CA ASN A 28 -7.35 -28.69 -3.49
C ASN A 28 -6.62 -29.23 -2.24
N ASP A 29 -6.01 -28.34 -1.43
CA ASP A 29 -5.22 -28.74 -0.29
C ASP A 29 -5.36 -27.76 0.89
N GLN A 30 -5.98 -28.21 1.97
CA GLN A 30 -6.15 -27.42 3.18
C GLN A 30 -4.83 -27.24 3.97
N GLU A 31 -3.89 -28.20 3.87
CA GLU A 31 -2.58 -28.05 4.50
C GLU A 31 -1.78 -26.94 3.81
N PHE A 32 -1.95 -26.78 2.50
CA PHE A 32 -1.35 -25.69 1.75
C PHE A 32 -1.84 -24.32 2.28
N VAL A 33 -3.13 -24.18 2.58
CA VAL A 33 -3.68 -22.95 3.19
C VAL A 33 -2.98 -22.66 4.51
N ARG A 34 -2.83 -23.66 5.39
CA ARG A 34 -2.15 -23.53 6.67
C ARG A 34 -0.66 -23.22 6.52
N LEU A 35 -0.01 -23.78 5.52
CA LEU A 35 1.39 -23.49 5.20
C LEU A 35 1.58 -22.02 4.78
N ILE A 36 0.68 -21.48 3.98
CA ILE A 36 0.79 -20.11 3.43
C ILE A 36 0.35 -19.05 4.43
N MET A 37 -0.80 -19.27 5.09
CA MET A 37 -1.40 -18.28 6.01
C MET A 37 -0.93 -18.45 7.46
N GLY A 38 -0.38 -19.60 7.81
CA GLY A 38 0.00 -19.98 9.16
C GLY A 38 -1.14 -20.59 9.97
N ASN A 39 -0.83 -21.63 10.76
CA ASN A 39 -1.81 -22.36 11.58
C ASN A 39 -2.58 -21.42 12.52
N GLN A 40 -1.88 -20.54 13.21
CA GLN A 40 -2.48 -19.62 14.16
C GLN A 40 -3.53 -18.70 13.53
N TYR A 41 -3.21 -18.17 12.33
CA TYR A 41 -4.15 -17.32 11.61
C TYR A 41 -5.38 -18.09 11.14
N VAL A 42 -5.19 -19.29 10.59
CA VAL A 42 -6.30 -20.15 10.12
C VAL A 42 -7.20 -20.54 11.27
N ASP A 43 -6.63 -21.02 12.40
CA ASP A 43 -7.41 -21.42 13.58
C ASP A 43 -8.19 -20.26 14.17
N MET A 44 -7.56 -19.10 14.34
CA MET A 44 -8.23 -17.87 14.80
C MET A 44 -9.36 -17.45 13.85
N THR A 45 -9.17 -17.56 12.53
CA THR A 45 -10.19 -17.19 11.56
C THR A 45 -11.35 -18.16 11.58
N LEU A 46 -11.11 -19.47 11.71
CA LEU A 46 -12.16 -20.47 11.87
C LEU A 46 -12.99 -20.26 13.13
N ASP A 47 -12.33 -19.90 14.26
CA ASP A 47 -13.02 -19.54 15.50
C ASP A 47 -13.87 -18.28 15.36
N ASN A 48 -13.39 -17.30 14.60
CA ASN A 48 -14.15 -16.08 14.30
C ASN A 48 -15.37 -16.39 13.41
N ILE A 49 -15.20 -17.23 12.40
CA ILE A 49 -16.30 -17.70 11.54
C ILE A 49 -17.36 -18.43 12.37
N ALA A 50 -16.95 -19.32 13.28
CA ALA A 50 -17.86 -20.06 14.15
C ALA A 50 -18.66 -19.12 15.09
N ARG A 51 -18.10 -17.97 15.44
CA ARG A 51 -18.77 -16.92 16.26
C ARG A 51 -19.63 -15.96 15.42
N GLY A 52 -19.63 -16.08 14.08
CA GLY A 52 -20.36 -15.19 13.19
C GLY A 52 -19.65 -13.85 12.94
N GLU A 53 -18.36 -13.73 13.27
CA GLU A 53 -17.56 -12.53 13.13
C GLU A 53 -16.29 -12.79 12.29
N PRO A 54 -16.41 -13.20 11.02
CA PRO A 54 -15.28 -13.67 10.21
C PRO A 54 -14.18 -12.61 10.03
N MET A 55 -14.53 -11.33 10.08
CA MET A 55 -13.59 -10.20 9.90
C MET A 55 -13.09 -9.61 11.22
N ALA A 56 -13.32 -10.27 12.37
CA ALA A 56 -12.91 -9.79 13.70
C ALA A 56 -11.37 -9.58 13.83
N VAL A 57 -10.58 -10.18 12.95
CA VAL A 57 -9.12 -9.96 12.88
C VAL A 57 -8.75 -8.47 12.75
N TYR A 58 -9.58 -7.68 12.09
CA TYR A 58 -9.35 -6.24 11.93
C TYR A 58 -9.64 -5.42 13.20
N ASN A 59 -10.29 -6.02 14.20
CA ASN A 59 -10.61 -5.40 15.49
C ASN A 59 -9.61 -5.77 16.59
N GLY A 60 -8.64 -6.65 16.30
CA GLY A 60 -7.73 -7.21 17.30
C GLY A 60 -6.66 -6.27 17.84
N SER A 61 -6.46 -5.08 17.25
CA SER A 61 -5.45 -4.09 17.66
C SER A 61 -6.01 -2.68 17.66
N PRO A 62 -5.47 -1.76 18.48
CA PRO A 62 -5.81 -0.34 18.39
C PRO A 62 -5.47 0.24 17.01
N GLU A 63 -6.21 1.26 16.58
CA GLU A 63 -6.15 1.85 15.24
C GLU A 63 -4.76 2.34 14.82
N ALA A 64 -4.16 3.19 15.66
CA ALA A 64 -2.89 3.82 15.32
C ALA A 64 -1.71 2.82 15.27
N PRO A 65 -1.52 1.88 16.22
CA PRO A 65 -0.54 0.81 16.09
C PRO A 65 -0.77 -0.08 14.86
N MET A 66 -2.01 -0.43 14.53
CA MET A 66 -2.36 -1.20 13.36
C MET A 66 -1.97 -0.46 12.08
N PHE A 67 -2.39 0.79 11.93
CA PHE A 67 -2.02 1.66 10.82
C PHE A 67 -0.50 1.73 10.62
N LEU A 68 0.26 2.03 11.69
CA LEU A 68 1.71 2.14 11.59
C LEU A 68 2.37 0.80 11.26
N GLY A 69 1.93 -0.28 11.91
CA GLY A 69 2.48 -1.61 11.69
C GLY A 69 2.31 -2.07 10.24
N ILE A 70 1.12 -1.93 9.70
CA ILE A 70 0.78 -2.31 8.32
C ILE A 70 1.54 -1.43 7.32
N THR A 71 1.48 -0.12 7.50
CA THR A 71 2.17 0.82 6.61
C THR A 71 3.67 0.54 6.55
N ILE A 72 4.33 0.37 7.70
CA ILE A 72 5.76 0.07 7.77
C ILE A 72 6.07 -1.29 7.15
N ASN A 73 5.24 -2.32 7.41
CA ASN A 73 5.43 -3.63 6.83
C ASN A 73 5.35 -3.59 5.30
N ASN A 74 4.34 -2.96 4.75
CA ASN A 74 4.14 -2.88 3.30
C ASN A 74 5.22 -2.05 2.60
N ILE A 75 5.68 -0.96 3.22
CA ILE A 75 6.85 -0.22 2.75
C ILE A 75 8.09 -1.11 2.75
N LYS A 76 8.36 -1.86 3.83
CA LYS A 76 9.50 -2.81 3.88
C LYS A 76 9.43 -3.86 2.78
N VAL A 77 8.26 -4.49 2.57
CA VAL A 77 8.06 -5.48 1.51
C VAL A 77 8.31 -4.87 0.14
N SER A 78 7.85 -3.65 -0.10
CA SER A 78 8.04 -2.93 -1.36
C SER A 78 9.52 -2.63 -1.63
N PHE A 79 10.26 -2.14 -0.62
CA PHE A 79 11.70 -1.91 -0.74
C PHE A 79 12.48 -3.22 -0.89
N LEU A 80 12.07 -4.29 -0.20
CA LEU A 80 12.66 -5.61 -0.37
C LEU A 80 12.44 -6.16 -1.78
N CYS A 81 11.24 -6.02 -2.32
CA CYS A 81 10.89 -6.42 -3.67
C CYS A 81 11.75 -5.69 -4.72
N PHE A 82 11.97 -4.39 -4.53
CA PHE A 82 12.89 -3.62 -5.35
C PHE A 82 14.34 -4.07 -5.18
N ALA A 83 14.83 -4.19 -3.94
CA ALA A 83 16.22 -4.56 -3.64
C ALA A 83 16.56 -5.97 -4.12
N ALA A 84 15.61 -6.90 -4.10
CA ALA A 84 15.78 -8.24 -4.64
C ALA A 84 16.10 -8.27 -6.14
N GLY A 85 15.79 -7.18 -6.86
CA GLY A 85 16.24 -6.98 -8.24
C GLY A 85 17.76 -6.94 -8.41
N ILE A 86 18.53 -6.71 -7.32
CA ILE A 86 19.99 -6.84 -7.32
C ILE A 86 20.40 -8.30 -7.60
N LEU A 87 19.65 -9.27 -7.09
CA LEU A 87 19.82 -10.72 -7.36
C LEU A 87 19.22 -11.12 -8.70
N THR A 88 19.26 -10.22 -9.68
CA THR A 88 18.57 -10.30 -10.96
C THR A 88 17.03 -10.18 -10.83
N SER A 89 16.33 -10.17 -11.97
CA SER A 89 14.87 -10.12 -12.00
C SER A 89 14.19 -11.30 -11.28
N PHE A 90 14.92 -12.40 -11.06
CA PHE A 90 14.42 -13.59 -10.38
C PHE A 90 14.10 -13.32 -8.90
N GLY A 91 14.96 -12.60 -8.17
CA GLY A 91 14.71 -12.28 -6.76
C GLY A 91 13.41 -11.49 -6.57
N THR A 92 13.18 -10.48 -7.41
CA THR A 92 11.91 -9.74 -7.42
C THR A 92 10.72 -10.66 -7.76
N GLY A 93 10.90 -11.55 -8.74
CA GLY A 93 9.89 -12.52 -9.14
C GLY A 93 9.44 -13.42 -7.99
N LEU A 94 10.35 -13.89 -7.14
CA LEU A 94 10.04 -14.71 -5.97
C LEU A 94 9.18 -13.95 -4.94
N ILE A 95 9.47 -12.68 -4.69
CA ILE A 95 8.67 -11.87 -3.75
C ILE A 95 7.26 -11.61 -4.31
N LEU A 96 7.16 -11.32 -5.61
CA LEU A 96 5.85 -11.17 -6.27
C LEU A 96 5.06 -12.49 -6.22
N LEU A 97 5.72 -13.61 -6.47
CA LEU A 97 5.13 -14.94 -6.41
C LEU A 97 4.58 -15.24 -5.02
N GLN A 98 5.36 -14.99 -3.97
CA GLN A 98 4.94 -15.22 -2.58
C GLN A 98 3.71 -14.38 -2.22
N ASN A 99 3.71 -13.08 -2.55
CA ASN A 99 2.58 -12.19 -2.26
C ASN A 99 1.33 -12.56 -3.09
N GLY A 100 1.50 -12.94 -4.35
CA GLY A 100 0.39 -13.41 -5.18
C GLY A 100 -0.23 -14.70 -4.65
N ILE A 101 0.61 -15.71 -4.35
CA ILE A 101 0.12 -16.99 -3.77
C ILE A 101 -0.65 -16.72 -2.47
N MET A 102 -0.14 -15.87 -1.59
CA MET A 102 -0.80 -15.52 -0.34
C MET A 102 -2.18 -14.91 -0.58
N LEU A 103 -2.31 -13.95 -1.51
CA LEU A 103 -3.59 -13.35 -1.86
C LEU A 103 -4.59 -14.38 -2.42
N GLY A 104 -4.13 -15.22 -3.34
CA GLY A 104 -4.97 -16.25 -3.96
C GLY A 104 -5.46 -17.28 -2.95
N SER A 105 -4.57 -17.75 -2.07
CA SER A 105 -4.91 -18.71 -1.02
C SER A 105 -5.90 -18.10 -0.02
N PHE A 106 -5.71 -16.84 0.35
CA PHE A 106 -6.62 -16.12 1.24
C PHE A 106 -8.03 -16.02 0.66
N GLN A 107 -8.18 -15.57 -0.57
CA GLN A 107 -9.50 -15.41 -1.19
C GLN A 107 -10.19 -16.79 -1.39
N MET A 108 -9.44 -17.82 -1.75
CA MET A 108 -9.98 -19.17 -1.90
C MET A 108 -10.42 -19.76 -0.56
N PHE A 109 -9.67 -19.53 0.52
CA PHE A 109 -10.06 -19.96 1.87
C PHE A 109 -11.42 -19.39 2.27
N PHE A 110 -11.65 -18.10 2.08
CA PHE A 110 -12.94 -17.47 2.38
C PHE A 110 -14.04 -17.91 1.40
N TYR A 111 -13.71 -18.17 0.14
CA TYR A 111 -14.65 -18.74 -0.83
C TYR A 111 -15.18 -20.11 -0.38
N GLN A 112 -14.31 -20.97 0.14
CA GLN A 112 -14.68 -22.31 0.64
C GLN A 112 -15.59 -22.27 1.89
N HIS A 113 -15.66 -21.13 2.57
CA HIS A 113 -16.51 -20.90 3.74
C HIS A 113 -17.73 -20.02 3.42
N ASP A 114 -18.07 -19.84 2.13
CA ASP A 114 -19.19 -19.00 1.66
C ASP A 114 -19.08 -17.50 2.06
N LEU A 115 -17.86 -17.02 2.33
CA LEU A 115 -17.55 -15.67 2.80
C LEU A 115 -16.74 -14.83 1.80
N LEU A 116 -16.79 -15.22 0.50
CA LEU A 116 -16.01 -14.50 -0.53
C LEU A 116 -16.39 -13.02 -0.61
N TRP A 117 -17.68 -12.70 -0.55
CA TRP A 117 -18.17 -11.34 -0.69
C TRP A 117 -17.69 -10.44 0.46
N GLU A 118 -17.88 -10.90 1.70
CA GLU A 118 -17.46 -10.20 2.91
C GLU A 118 -15.95 -10.00 2.95
N SER A 119 -15.19 -11.04 2.64
CA SER A 119 -13.74 -10.99 2.61
C SER A 119 -13.23 -10.09 1.47
N ALA A 120 -13.86 -10.14 0.30
CA ALA A 120 -13.51 -9.28 -0.81
C ALA A 120 -13.74 -7.80 -0.46
N LEU A 121 -14.90 -7.45 0.08
CA LEU A 121 -15.18 -6.07 0.50
C LEU A 121 -14.23 -5.58 1.60
N ALA A 122 -13.84 -6.44 2.54
CA ALA A 122 -12.89 -6.06 3.57
C ALA A 122 -11.47 -5.89 3.02
N VAL A 123 -10.96 -6.87 2.28
CA VAL A 123 -9.58 -6.88 1.78
C VAL A 123 -9.36 -5.85 0.69
N TRP A 124 -10.26 -5.75 -0.30
CA TRP A 124 -10.06 -4.84 -1.43
C TRP A 124 -10.25 -3.35 -1.09
N LEU A 125 -10.83 -3.04 0.10
CA LEU A 125 -10.88 -1.66 0.60
C LEU A 125 -9.50 -0.99 0.60
N HIS A 126 -8.50 -1.65 1.18
CA HIS A 126 -7.11 -1.21 1.28
C HIS A 126 -6.22 -1.92 0.27
N GLY A 127 -6.46 -3.21 0.05
CA GLY A 127 -5.69 -4.09 -0.82
C GLY A 127 -5.64 -3.63 -2.28
N THR A 128 -6.67 -2.92 -2.77
CA THR A 128 -6.61 -2.28 -4.09
C THR A 128 -5.39 -1.36 -4.22
N LEU A 129 -5.07 -0.58 -3.21
CA LEU A 129 -3.90 0.31 -3.20
C LEU A 129 -2.61 -0.46 -2.94
N GLU A 130 -2.60 -1.36 -1.97
CA GLU A 130 -1.40 -2.11 -1.54
C GLU A 130 -0.89 -3.05 -2.61
N ILE A 131 -1.77 -3.87 -3.17
CA ILE A 131 -1.42 -4.86 -4.21
C ILE A 131 -0.82 -4.15 -5.42
N TRP A 132 -1.43 -3.06 -5.87
CA TRP A 132 -0.88 -2.28 -6.96
C TRP A 132 0.46 -1.63 -6.62
N ALA A 133 0.64 -1.12 -5.40
CA ALA A 133 1.91 -0.57 -4.95
C ALA A 133 3.01 -1.64 -4.90
N ILE A 134 2.69 -2.88 -4.49
CA ILE A 134 3.62 -4.03 -4.53
C ILE A 134 3.97 -4.40 -5.99
N ILE A 135 2.98 -4.45 -6.88
CA ILE A 135 3.20 -4.71 -8.32
C ILE A 135 4.11 -3.64 -8.93
N VAL A 136 3.91 -2.37 -8.57
CA VAL A 136 4.76 -1.25 -9.01
C VAL A 136 6.18 -1.35 -8.45
N ALA A 137 6.33 -1.76 -7.19
CA ALA A 137 7.64 -2.04 -6.59
C ALA A 137 8.34 -3.21 -7.28
N GLY A 138 7.58 -4.25 -7.66
CA GLY A 138 8.04 -5.34 -8.50
C GLY A 138 8.56 -4.87 -9.85
N ALA A 139 7.82 -4.00 -10.53
CA ALA A 139 8.26 -3.39 -11.78
C ALA A 139 9.60 -2.63 -11.61
N ALA A 140 9.77 -1.93 -10.49
CA ALA A 140 11.03 -1.24 -10.17
C ALA A 140 12.19 -2.24 -9.96
N GLY A 141 11.94 -3.36 -9.28
CA GLY A 141 12.93 -4.42 -9.07
C GLY A 141 13.29 -5.15 -10.36
N LEU A 142 12.30 -5.46 -11.21
CA LEU A 142 12.53 -6.02 -12.55
C LEU A 142 13.36 -5.07 -13.41
N ALA A 143 13.07 -3.76 -13.38
CA ALA A 143 13.84 -2.76 -14.10
C ALA A 143 15.29 -2.66 -13.60
N LEU A 144 15.53 -2.83 -12.31
CA LEU A 144 16.86 -2.91 -11.71
C LEU A 144 17.60 -4.15 -12.22
N GLY A 145 16.99 -5.33 -12.10
CA GLY A 145 17.57 -6.61 -12.54
C GLY A 145 17.87 -6.63 -14.03
N ASN A 146 16.94 -6.17 -14.86
CA ASN A 146 17.13 -6.06 -16.30
C ASN A 146 18.27 -5.12 -16.68
N SER A 147 18.48 -4.02 -15.94
CA SER A 147 19.57 -3.08 -16.21
C SER A 147 20.94 -3.70 -15.96
N TRP A 148 21.05 -4.66 -15.04
CA TRP A 148 22.27 -5.42 -14.79
C TRP A 148 22.49 -6.52 -15.83
N LEU A 149 21.43 -7.26 -16.17
CA LEU A 149 21.51 -8.40 -17.10
C LEU A 149 21.71 -7.94 -18.54
N PHE A 150 21.02 -6.87 -18.94
CA PHE A 150 20.97 -6.36 -20.31
C PHE A 150 21.42 -4.89 -20.38
N PRO A 151 22.72 -4.60 -20.21
CA PRO A 151 23.25 -3.24 -20.09
C PRO A 151 23.15 -2.40 -21.38
N GLY A 152 22.87 -3.05 -22.52
CA GLY A 152 22.84 -2.38 -23.83
C GLY A 152 24.21 -1.82 -24.21
N THR A 153 24.26 -0.55 -24.58
CA THR A 153 25.49 0.16 -24.97
C THR A 153 26.30 0.71 -23.77
N TYR A 154 25.76 0.61 -22.56
CA TYR A 154 26.43 1.11 -21.36
C TYR A 154 27.31 0.04 -20.71
N SER A 155 28.30 0.46 -19.93
CA SER A 155 28.98 -0.47 -19.04
C SER A 155 27.97 -1.04 -18.02
N ARG A 156 28.19 -2.26 -17.53
CA ARG A 156 27.29 -2.91 -16.56
C ARG A 156 27.03 -2.05 -15.32
N LEU A 157 28.07 -1.42 -14.78
CA LEU A 157 27.97 -0.56 -13.61
C LEU A 157 27.12 0.71 -13.91
N GLU A 158 27.33 1.34 -15.06
CA GLU A 158 26.58 2.53 -15.43
C GLU A 158 25.11 2.20 -15.69
N SER A 159 24.83 1.09 -16.39
CA SER A 159 23.48 0.60 -16.61
C SER A 159 22.77 0.28 -15.28
N PHE A 160 23.45 -0.41 -14.37
CA PHE A 160 22.95 -0.69 -13.03
C PHE A 160 22.64 0.58 -12.24
N ARG A 161 23.56 1.57 -12.22
CA ARG A 161 23.32 2.86 -11.55
C ARG A 161 22.08 3.57 -12.10
N ARG A 162 21.87 3.55 -13.40
CA ARG A 162 20.69 4.13 -14.05
C ARG A 162 19.41 3.38 -13.67
N GLY A 163 19.46 2.05 -13.70
CA GLY A 163 18.35 1.19 -13.28
C GLY A 163 17.99 1.38 -11.82
N ALA A 164 18.99 1.40 -10.93
CA ALA A 164 18.81 1.63 -9.50
C ALA A 164 18.17 2.99 -9.22
N LYS A 165 18.66 4.06 -9.87
CA LYS A 165 18.11 5.39 -9.70
C LYS A 165 16.68 5.52 -10.22
N ARG A 166 16.37 4.85 -11.35
CA ARG A 166 15.01 4.81 -11.90
C ARG A 166 14.09 4.03 -10.98
N GLY A 167 14.48 2.81 -10.58
CA GLY A 167 13.69 1.96 -9.71
C GLY A 167 13.45 2.58 -8.33
N LEU A 168 14.47 3.17 -7.72
CA LEU A 168 14.33 3.87 -6.44
C LEU A 168 13.30 5.01 -6.49
N LYS A 169 13.27 5.78 -7.57
CA LYS A 169 12.25 6.83 -7.75
C LYS A 169 10.84 6.25 -7.85
N ILE A 170 10.69 5.08 -8.49
CA ILE A 170 9.41 4.40 -8.60
C ILE A 170 8.96 3.92 -7.23
N VAL A 171 9.83 3.26 -6.46
CA VAL A 171 9.50 2.73 -5.12
C VAL A 171 9.19 3.85 -4.13
N ILE A 172 9.96 4.93 -4.12
CA ILE A 172 9.62 6.09 -3.28
C ILE A 172 8.22 6.64 -3.64
N GLY A 173 7.84 6.60 -4.92
CA GLY A 173 6.51 6.98 -5.37
C GLY A 173 5.38 6.06 -4.86
N THR A 174 5.67 4.86 -4.37
CA THR A 174 4.65 3.98 -3.77
C THR A 174 4.39 4.30 -2.29
N VAL A 175 5.31 4.98 -1.61
CA VAL A 175 5.20 5.26 -0.16
C VAL A 175 3.91 6.01 0.19
N PRO A 176 3.52 7.10 -0.49
CA PRO A 176 2.24 7.76 -0.21
C PRO A 176 1.03 6.85 -0.40
N VAL A 177 1.10 5.92 -1.35
CA VAL A 177 0.02 4.96 -1.62
C VAL A 177 -0.11 3.97 -0.46
N PHE A 178 1.00 3.47 0.09
CA PHE A 178 0.97 2.61 1.28
C PHE A 178 0.47 3.33 2.53
N ILE A 179 0.80 4.62 2.70
CA ILE A 179 0.26 5.41 3.80
C ILE A 179 -1.27 5.55 3.67
N MET A 180 -1.78 5.79 2.47
CA MET A 180 -3.23 5.84 2.22
C MET A 180 -3.90 4.48 2.47
N ALA A 181 -3.31 3.40 1.97
CA ALA A 181 -3.82 2.06 2.15
C ALA A 181 -3.86 1.66 3.64
N GLY A 182 -2.76 1.85 4.37
CA GLY A 182 -2.69 1.57 5.79
C GLY A 182 -3.68 2.41 6.61
N PHE A 183 -3.94 3.67 6.19
CA PHE A 183 -4.99 4.49 6.82
C PHE A 183 -6.37 3.88 6.60
N ILE A 184 -6.69 3.46 5.38
CA ILE A 184 -7.96 2.79 5.09
C ILE A 184 -8.09 1.50 5.92
N GLU A 185 -7.02 0.71 6.00
CA GLU A 185 -7.04 -0.54 6.76
C GLU A 185 -7.19 -0.31 8.27
N GLY A 186 -6.38 0.57 8.84
CA GLY A 186 -6.37 0.83 10.27
C GLY A 186 -7.63 1.51 10.80
N PHE A 187 -8.27 2.37 9.97
CA PHE A 187 -9.38 3.21 10.43
C PHE A 187 -10.72 2.91 9.76
N ILE A 188 -10.75 2.38 8.53
CA ILE A 188 -12.01 2.18 7.80
C ILE A 188 -12.39 0.70 7.74
N THR A 189 -11.46 -0.20 7.42
CA THR A 189 -11.74 -1.63 7.20
C THR A 189 -12.33 -2.30 8.44
N ARG A 190 -11.98 -1.84 9.63
CA ARG A 190 -12.51 -2.36 10.90
C ARG A 190 -13.99 -2.08 11.13
N HIS A 191 -14.55 -1.04 10.48
CA HIS A 191 -15.97 -0.73 10.55
C HIS A 191 -16.77 -1.64 9.61
N THR A 192 -17.02 -2.87 10.07
CA THR A 192 -17.77 -3.88 9.29
C THR A 192 -19.24 -3.50 9.10
N GLU A 193 -19.75 -2.52 9.84
CA GLU A 193 -21.11 -1.97 9.76
C GLU A 193 -21.33 -1.04 8.56
N LEU A 194 -20.24 -0.62 7.88
CA LEU A 194 -20.36 0.25 6.72
C LEU A 194 -21.15 -0.43 5.60
N PRO A 195 -22.10 0.29 4.97
CA PRO A 195 -22.87 -0.25 3.85
C PRO A 195 -21.96 -0.71 2.71
N ASP A 196 -22.27 -1.84 2.09
CA ASP A 196 -21.49 -2.42 0.99
C ASP A 196 -21.28 -1.44 -0.18
N MET A 197 -22.29 -0.62 -0.46
CA MET A 197 -22.19 0.41 -1.50
C MET A 197 -21.09 1.45 -1.20
N LEU A 198 -20.88 1.81 0.07
CA LEU A 198 -19.82 2.72 0.47
C LEU A 198 -18.45 2.06 0.32
N ARG A 199 -18.33 0.80 0.74
CA ARG A 199 -17.09 0.00 0.56
C ARG A 199 -16.73 -0.13 -0.91
N LEU A 200 -17.69 -0.48 -1.77
CA LEU A 200 -17.51 -0.52 -3.22
C LEU A 200 -17.09 0.84 -3.79
N GLY A 201 -17.70 1.93 -3.32
CA GLY A 201 -17.35 3.29 -3.72
C GLY A 201 -15.88 3.62 -3.42
N ILE A 202 -15.38 3.22 -2.24
CA ILE A 202 -13.97 3.40 -1.86
C ILE A 202 -13.05 2.55 -2.74
N ILE A 203 -13.40 1.29 -3.00
CA ILE A 203 -12.63 0.38 -3.88
C ILE A 203 -12.53 0.96 -5.30
N LEU A 204 -13.64 1.39 -5.87
CA LEU A 204 -13.68 1.97 -7.23
C LEU A 204 -12.90 3.28 -7.31
N THR A 205 -13.00 4.13 -6.28
CA THR A 205 -12.22 5.38 -6.19
C THR A 205 -10.73 5.09 -6.09
N SER A 206 -10.33 4.10 -5.30
CA SER A 206 -8.95 3.63 -5.18
C SER A 206 -8.43 3.11 -6.52
N LEU A 207 -9.22 2.32 -7.23
CA LEU A 207 -8.87 1.80 -8.56
C LEU A 207 -8.73 2.95 -9.58
N ALA A 208 -9.66 3.89 -9.60
CA ALA A 208 -9.58 5.06 -10.46
C ALA A 208 -8.33 5.90 -10.15
N PHE A 209 -8.00 6.08 -8.87
CA PHE A 209 -6.77 6.75 -8.44
C PHE A 209 -5.51 6.02 -8.94
N ILE A 210 -5.44 4.70 -8.84
CA ILE A 210 -4.33 3.88 -9.34
C ILE A 210 -4.14 4.06 -10.84
N ILE A 211 -5.23 3.94 -11.62
CA ILE A 211 -5.21 4.12 -13.08
C ILE A 211 -4.72 5.53 -13.42
N PHE A 212 -5.24 6.54 -12.74
CA PHE A 212 -4.84 7.92 -12.94
C PHE A 212 -3.36 8.15 -12.58
N TYR A 213 -2.92 7.69 -11.41
CA TYR A 213 -1.58 7.96 -10.87
C TYR A 213 -0.47 7.20 -11.60
N TYR A 214 -0.67 5.91 -11.91
CA TYR A 214 0.37 5.07 -12.50
C TYR A 214 0.29 4.93 -14.03
N ILE A 215 -0.87 5.14 -14.63
CA ILE A 215 -1.06 5.00 -16.08
C ILE A 215 -1.25 6.36 -16.74
N TYR A 216 -2.22 7.16 -16.33
CA TYR A 216 -2.55 8.42 -17.01
C TYR A 216 -1.48 9.51 -16.82
N LEU A 217 -1.08 9.80 -15.58
CA LEU A 217 -0.12 10.87 -15.27
C LEU A 217 1.25 10.67 -15.93
N PRO A 218 1.86 9.47 -15.96
CA PRO A 218 3.13 9.25 -16.63
C PRO A 218 3.06 9.47 -18.15
N ASN A 219 1.93 9.11 -18.77
CA ASN A 219 1.76 9.25 -20.21
C ASN A 219 1.50 10.71 -20.63
N ARG A 220 0.79 11.49 -19.80
CA ARG A 220 0.52 12.91 -20.09
C ARG A 220 1.79 13.78 -20.06
N LYS A 221 2.75 13.47 -19.21
CA LYS A 221 4.00 14.26 -19.06
C LYS A 221 4.87 14.29 -20.31
N ASN A 222 4.73 13.33 -21.22
CA ASN A 222 5.50 13.34 -22.47
C ASN A 222 5.04 14.39 -23.47
N MET A 223 3.82 14.92 -23.33
CA MET A 223 3.31 15.98 -24.21
C MET A 223 3.70 17.40 -23.77
N GLU A 224 4.13 17.59 -22.52
CA GLU A 224 4.54 18.91 -21.99
C GLU A 224 6.07 19.10 -21.91
N SER A 225 6.88 18.17 -22.42
CA SER A 225 8.33 18.08 -22.16
C SER A 225 9.21 19.00 -23.02
N GLN A 226 8.74 20.15 -23.48
CA GLN A 226 9.57 21.12 -24.22
C GLN A 226 10.02 22.35 -23.41
N LYS A 227 9.73 22.44 -22.14
CA LYS A 227 10.26 23.53 -21.28
C LYS A 227 11.63 23.16 -20.72
N PRO A 228 12.59 24.10 -20.65
CA PRO A 228 13.90 23.83 -20.07
C PRO A 228 13.75 23.41 -18.62
N LYS A 229 14.11 22.16 -18.33
CA LYS A 229 14.05 21.60 -16.98
C LYS A 229 15.28 22.03 -16.20
N VAL A 230 15.09 22.33 -14.90
CA VAL A 230 16.22 22.54 -13.98
C VAL A 230 17.14 21.32 -14.08
N ALA A 231 18.39 21.55 -14.49
CA ALA A 231 19.35 20.48 -14.69
C ALA A 231 19.78 19.88 -13.34
N MET A 232 19.17 18.77 -12.94
CA MET A 232 19.40 18.13 -11.63
C MET A 232 20.79 17.48 -11.48
N TYR A 233 21.56 17.37 -12.57
CA TYR A 233 22.80 16.61 -12.64
C TYR A 233 24.06 17.45 -12.67
N VAL A 234 23.98 18.74 -12.38
CA VAL A 234 25.12 19.66 -12.34
C VAL A 234 25.67 19.73 -10.90
N LYS A 235 27.00 19.68 -10.75
CA LYS A 235 27.63 20.01 -9.46
C LYS A 235 27.31 21.46 -9.13
N ARG A 236 26.66 21.67 -8.00
CA ARG A 236 26.25 23.00 -7.51
C ARG A 236 26.88 23.27 -6.16
N SER A 237 27.23 24.53 -5.90
CA SER A 237 27.54 25.00 -4.57
C SER A 237 26.32 24.93 -3.66
N PHE A 238 26.47 25.12 -2.35
CA PHE A 238 25.33 25.10 -1.42
C PHE A 238 24.28 26.16 -1.78
N GLY A 239 24.73 27.39 -2.11
CA GLY A 239 23.85 28.48 -2.53
C GLY A 239 23.10 28.17 -3.84
N ASP A 240 23.79 27.56 -4.81
CA ASP A 240 23.17 27.16 -6.08
C ASP A 240 22.14 26.03 -5.89
N LYS A 241 22.35 25.16 -4.88
CA LYS A 241 21.37 24.11 -4.53
C LYS A 241 20.10 24.72 -3.97
N LEU A 242 20.23 25.72 -3.09
CA LEU A 242 19.08 26.45 -2.55
C LEU A 242 18.30 27.16 -3.65
N ASN A 243 18.99 27.93 -4.50
CA ASN A 243 18.37 28.62 -5.61
C ASN A 243 17.66 27.64 -6.57
N ALA A 244 18.31 26.54 -6.94
CA ALA A 244 17.71 25.52 -7.78
C ALA A 244 16.50 24.83 -7.12
N SER A 245 16.47 24.73 -5.79
CA SER A 245 15.31 24.22 -5.06
C SER A 245 14.14 25.21 -5.11
N PHE A 246 14.40 26.49 -4.95
CA PHE A 246 13.38 27.54 -5.10
C PHE A 246 12.86 27.63 -6.53
N ASP A 247 13.73 27.54 -7.53
CA ASP A 247 13.34 27.49 -8.95
C ASP A 247 12.47 26.27 -9.23
N PHE A 248 12.84 25.09 -8.70
CA PHE A 248 12.04 23.88 -8.81
C PHE A 248 10.65 24.04 -8.18
N ILE A 249 10.56 24.61 -6.99
CA ILE A 249 9.28 24.91 -6.33
C ILE A 249 8.47 25.89 -7.17
N LYS A 250 9.10 26.98 -7.66
CA LYS A 250 8.46 28.00 -8.50
C LYS A 250 7.95 27.44 -9.81
N GLU A 251 8.68 26.54 -10.46
CA GLU A 251 8.26 25.88 -11.70
C GLU A 251 7.15 24.87 -11.47
N ASN A 252 7.12 24.22 -10.31
CA ASN A 252 6.20 23.13 -9.99
C ASN A 252 5.12 23.50 -8.97
N TRP A 253 5.01 24.77 -8.57
CA TRP A 253 4.11 25.20 -7.48
C TRP A 253 2.65 24.80 -7.69
N LYS A 254 2.16 24.82 -8.95
CA LYS A 254 0.80 24.39 -9.28
C LYS A 254 0.57 22.90 -9.01
N ILE A 255 1.59 22.07 -9.25
CA ILE A 255 1.53 20.63 -8.98
C ILE A 255 1.62 20.39 -7.48
N LEU A 256 2.51 21.11 -6.79
CA LEU A 256 2.66 21.06 -5.34
C LEU A 256 1.37 21.52 -4.65
N LEU A 257 0.78 22.63 -5.11
CA LEU A 257 -0.48 23.12 -4.57
C LEU A 257 -1.62 22.11 -4.79
N LYS A 258 -1.74 21.54 -5.99
CA LYS A 258 -2.72 20.48 -6.27
C LYS A 258 -2.53 19.28 -5.37
N PHE A 259 -1.29 18.81 -5.20
CA PHE A 259 -0.97 17.70 -4.31
C PHE A 259 -1.36 18.01 -2.87
N THR A 260 -1.01 19.20 -2.37
CA THR A 260 -1.35 19.65 -1.01
C THR A 260 -2.87 19.75 -0.85
N THR A 261 -3.57 20.36 -1.80
CA THR A 261 -5.02 20.59 -1.71
C THR A 261 -5.82 19.29 -1.87
N TYR A 262 -5.45 18.42 -2.81
CA TYR A 262 -6.25 17.22 -3.11
C TYR A 262 -5.84 15.99 -2.31
N LEU A 263 -4.65 15.96 -1.75
CA LEU A 263 -4.16 14.81 -0.99
C LEU A 263 -3.93 15.13 0.49
N LEU A 264 -3.14 16.15 0.81
CA LEU A 264 -2.78 16.47 2.20
C LEU A 264 -3.94 17.09 2.97
N LEU A 265 -4.70 18.02 2.38
CA LEU A 265 -5.81 18.67 3.05
C LEU A 265 -6.93 17.69 3.45
N PRO A 266 -7.44 16.81 2.56
CA PRO A 266 -8.42 15.81 2.96
C PRO A 266 -7.91 14.85 4.03
N VAL A 267 -6.67 14.38 3.91
CA VAL A 267 -6.05 13.49 4.91
C VAL A 267 -5.92 14.20 6.26
N SER A 268 -5.45 15.47 6.27
CA SER A 268 -5.33 16.26 7.50
C SER A 268 -6.70 16.54 8.12
N LEU A 269 -7.73 16.79 7.31
CA LEU A 269 -9.08 17.02 7.78
C LEU A 269 -9.68 15.76 8.43
N ILE A 270 -9.49 14.61 7.79
CA ILE A 270 -9.92 13.31 8.33
C ILE A 270 -9.18 13.01 9.62
N GLN A 271 -7.85 13.26 9.69
CA GLN A 271 -7.06 13.10 10.91
C GLN A 271 -7.53 14.03 12.02
N ALA A 272 -7.82 15.30 11.72
CA ALA A 272 -8.32 16.26 12.71
C ALA A 272 -9.70 15.87 13.24
N LEU A 273 -10.59 15.37 12.37
CA LEU A 273 -11.91 14.88 12.77
C LEU A 273 -11.81 13.60 13.63
N SER A 274 -10.90 12.69 13.27
CA SER A 274 -10.65 11.45 14.03
C SER A 274 -10.05 11.75 15.40
N LEU A 275 -9.07 12.69 15.49
CA LEU A 275 -8.49 13.14 16.75
C LEU A 275 -9.53 13.81 17.67
N ASN A 276 -10.42 14.63 17.13
CA ASN A 276 -11.50 15.23 17.90
C ASN A 276 -12.49 14.18 18.43
N GLY A 277 -12.79 13.16 17.63
CA GLY A 277 -13.60 12.02 18.08
C GLY A 277 -12.95 11.22 19.20
N LEU A 278 -11.64 10.96 19.09
CA LEU A 278 -10.82 10.26 20.10
C LEU A 278 -10.69 11.06 21.39
N MET A 279 -10.43 12.37 21.28
CA MET A 279 -10.35 13.24 22.47
C MET A 279 -11.70 13.41 23.14
N GLY A 280 -12.80 13.52 22.38
CA GLY A 280 -14.16 13.54 22.92
C GLY A 280 -14.51 12.27 23.70
N GLY A 281 -14.12 11.10 23.17
CA GLY A 281 -14.28 9.81 23.84
C GLY A 281 -13.42 9.69 25.10
N ALA A 282 -12.17 10.16 25.07
CA ALA A 282 -11.28 10.16 26.23
C ALA A 282 -11.79 11.07 27.36
N PHE A 283 -12.31 12.24 27.03
CA PHE A 283 -12.93 13.13 28.01
C PHE A 283 -14.23 12.54 28.61
N ALA A 284 -15.03 11.86 27.79
CA ALA A 284 -16.24 11.17 28.27
C ALA A 284 -15.90 10.01 29.20
N MET A 285 -14.87 9.20 28.90
CA MET A 285 -14.38 8.15 29.80
C MET A 285 -13.82 8.69 31.11
N THR A 286 -13.11 9.82 31.08
CA THR A 286 -12.56 10.44 32.30
C THR A 286 -13.68 11.04 33.17
N ALA A 287 -14.72 11.58 32.55
CA ALA A 287 -15.90 12.07 33.28
C ALA A 287 -16.70 10.93 33.92
N MET A 288 -16.89 9.80 33.23
CA MET A 288 -17.53 8.60 33.76
C MET A 288 -16.74 7.97 34.91
N SER A 289 -15.41 7.95 34.84
CA SER A 289 -14.53 7.46 35.90
C SER A 289 -14.63 8.32 37.18
N LYS A 290 -14.82 9.62 37.05
CA LYS A 290 -14.99 10.52 38.22
C LYS A 290 -16.35 10.40 38.89
N THR A 291 -17.40 9.99 38.19
CA THR A 291 -18.72 9.77 38.77
C THR A 291 -18.87 8.40 39.45
N ALA A 292 -17.98 7.44 39.13
CA ALA A 292 -18.00 6.10 39.70
C ALA A 292 -17.24 5.96 41.06
N THR A 293 -16.60 7.03 41.57
CA THR A 293 -15.78 6.99 42.79
C THR A 293 -16.33 7.88 43.92
N VAL A 294 -17.63 7.91 44.14
CA VAL A 294 -18.21 8.42 45.40
C VAL A 294 -18.83 7.25 46.12
N PRO A 295 -18.17 6.65 47.11
CA PRO A 295 -18.88 5.78 48.06
C PRO A 295 -19.64 6.68 49.02
N ASP A 296 -20.94 6.47 49.05
CA ASP A 296 -21.85 7.02 50.06
C ASP A 296 -21.46 6.46 51.43
N THR A 297 -20.76 7.25 52.25
CA THR A 297 -20.55 6.97 53.67
C THR A 297 -21.36 7.96 54.48
N ALA A 298 -22.67 7.72 54.50
CA ALA A 298 -23.54 8.35 55.50
C ALA A 298 -24.61 7.35 55.91
N SER A 299 -24.26 6.42 56.79
CA SER A 299 -25.18 5.83 57.76
C SER A 299 -24.41 4.86 58.68
N LEU A 300 -23.94 5.37 59.84
CA LEU A 300 -24.08 4.79 61.17
C LEU A 300 -23.44 5.73 62.18
#